data_8c301dfc6d45a688d2d26ba5f026094b
#
_entry.id   8c301dfc6d45a688d2d26ba5f026094b
#
_cell.length_a   1.000
_cell.length_b   1.000
_cell.length_c   1.000
_cell.angle_alpha   90.00
_cell.angle_beta   90.00
_cell.angle_gamma   90.00
#
_symmetry.space_group_name_H-M   'P 1'
#
loop_
_entity.id
_entity.type
_entity.pdbx_description
1 polymer ?
#
loop_
_entity_poly.entity_id
_entity_poly.type
_entity_poly.pdbx_seq_one_letter_code
_entity_poly.pdbx_strand_id
1 'polypeptide(L)'
;IGKADVALEVNSDNVLIDHTWVWRADHGVEGFTDTERWNTNIGRNGVIVNGDNVTATGLFVEHFQEYNTIWNGENGATILYQNELPYDPPTQADWMHDGVEGWAGYKVGDQVRTHKLYGGGVYVFNRNNPSIHTENGFEDPALPGAHLQDVMTGNGPPGTAPQ
;
A
#
# COMPACT_ATOMS: atom_id res chain seq x y z
N ILE A 1 21.88 3.39 -2.35
CA ILE A 1 20.41 3.47 -2.33
C ILE A 1 19.89 2.04 -2.27
N GLY A 2 19.01 1.76 -1.32
CA GLY A 2 18.44 0.43 -1.13
C GLY A 2 17.42 0.08 -2.21
N LYS A 3 17.35 -1.21 -2.54
CA LYS A 3 16.32 -1.78 -3.42
C LYS A 3 15.75 -3.01 -2.73
N ALA A 4 14.46 -3.19 -2.80
CA ALA A 4 13.78 -4.36 -2.24
C ALA A 4 12.60 -4.76 -3.14
N ASP A 5 12.45 -6.04 -3.40
CA ASP A 5 11.22 -6.54 -4.01
C ASP A 5 10.10 -6.58 -2.97
N VAL A 6 10.41 -6.97 -1.74
CA VAL A 6 9.52 -6.94 -0.58
C VAL A 6 10.30 -6.39 0.62
N ALA A 7 9.72 -5.41 1.32
CA ALA A 7 10.39 -4.82 2.49
C ALA A 7 10.18 -5.66 3.76
N LEU A 8 8.99 -6.21 3.96
CA LEU A 8 8.66 -7.09 5.09
C LEU A 8 7.77 -8.24 4.60
N GLU A 9 8.20 -9.47 4.84
CA GLU A 9 7.42 -10.67 4.54
C GLU A 9 7.21 -11.49 5.81
N VAL A 10 5.95 -11.83 6.10
CA VAL A 10 5.55 -12.61 7.27
C VAL A 10 4.97 -13.96 6.81
N ASN A 11 5.76 -15.01 6.98
CA ASN A 11 5.39 -16.37 6.56
C ASN A 11 4.93 -17.27 7.74
N SER A 12 5.01 -16.75 8.95
CA SER A 12 4.63 -17.50 10.17
C SER A 12 3.21 -17.20 10.56
N ASP A 13 2.52 -18.20 11.09
CA ASP A 13 1.19 -18.08 11.67
C ASP A 13 1.22 -17.47 13.06
N ASN A 14 0.09 -16.93 13.51
CA ASN A 14 -0.12 -16.42 14.87
C ASN A 14 0.85 -15.29 15.26
N VAL A 15 1.13 -14.40 14.33
CA VAL A 15 2.04 -13.24 14.51
C VAL A 15 1.24 -12.00 14.90
N LEU A 16 1.80 -11.19 15.77
CA LEU A 16 1.36 -9.82 16.04
C LEU A 16 2.36 -8.84 15.45
N ILE A 17 1.87 -7.97 14.57
CA ILE A 17 2.60 -6.81 14.03
C ILE A 17 2.05 -5.59 14.75
N ASP A 18 2.86 -4.92 15.55
CA ASP A 18 2.40 -3.82 16.38
C ASP A 18 3.17 -2.54 16.13
N HIS A 19 2.46 -1.45 15.85
CA HIS A 19 2.99 -0.09 15.64
C HIS A 19 4.18 -0.06 14.66
N THR A 20 3.98 -0.63 13.48
CA THR A 20 5.05 -0.78 12.47
C THR A 20 4.84 0.19 11.32
N TRP A 21 5.91 0.89 10.95
CA TRP A 21 5.95 1.76 9.78
C TRP A 21 6.98 1.25 8.78
N VAL A 22 6.50 0.91 7.58
CA VAL A 22 7.31 0.42 6.46
C VAL A 22 7.22 1.44 5.34
N TRP A 23 8.33 2.04 4.98
CA TRP A 23 8.37 3.19 4.10
C TRP A 23 9.44 3.09 3.01
N ARG A 24 9.05 3.30 1.75
CA ARG A 24 10.00 3.53 0.65
C ARG A 24 10.30 5.02 0.57
N ALA A 25 11.57 5.39 0.68
CA ALA A 25 12.00 6.79 0.67
C ALA A 25 11.97 7.38 -0.76
N ASP A 26 10.81 7.77 -1.25
CA ASP A 26 10.63 8.42 -2.55
C ASP A 26 10.83 9.95 -2.51
N HIS A 27 10.95 10.53 -1.34
CA HIS A 27 11.15 11.97 -1.12
C HIS A 27 11.96 12.25 0.17
N GLY A 28 12.19 13.52 0.48
CA GLY A 28 12.71 13.98 1.78
C GLY A 28 14.19 14.35 1.79
N VAL A 29 15.00 14.00 0.81
CA VAL A 29 16.40 14.41 0.73
C VAL A 29 16.53 15.59 -0.23
N GLU A 30 17.07 16.71 0.26
CA GLU A 30 17.33 17.88 -0.56
C GLU A 30 18.30 17.55 -1.71
N GLY A 31 17.99 18.03 -2.91
CA GLY A 31 18.80 17.80 -4.11
C GLY A 31 18.43 16.54 -4.92
N PHE A 32 17.54 15.69 -4.41
CA PHE A 32 16.95 14.64 -5.22
C PHE A 32 15.67 15.15 -5.88
N THR A 33 15.48 14.83 -7.15
CA THR A 33 14.17 14.91 -7.79
C THR A 33 13.41 13.62 -7.47
N ASP A 34 12.11 13.72 -7.31
CA ASP A 34 11.31 12.54 -6.96
C ASP A 34 11.30 11.52 -8.11
N THR A 35 11.34 11.98 -9.35
CA THR A 35 11.43 11.12 -10.54
C THR A 35 12.71 10.31 -10.63
N GLU A 36 13.81 10.78 -10.08
CA GLU A 36 15.05 10.01 -10.03
C GLU A 36 14.93 8.78 -9.14
N ARG A 37 14.10 8.84 -8.12
CA ARG A 37 13.93 7.76 -7.15
C ARG A 37 13.12 6.60 -7.68
N TRP A 38 12.22 6.84 -8.62
CA TRP A 38 11.43 5.78 -9.24
C TRP A 38 12.30 4.65 -9.80
N ASN A 39 13.42 5.01 -10.43
CA ASN A 39 14.35 4.06 -11.05
C ASN A 39 15.55 3.70 -10.16
N THR A 40 15.82 4.45 -9.12
CA THR A 40 17.03 4.28 -8.30
C THR A 40 16.73 3.71 -6.92
N ASN A 41 15.61 4.07 -6.31
CA ASN A 41 15.15 3.54 -5.03
C ASN A 41 13.93 2.63 -5.25
N ILE A 42 14.16 1.47 -5.84
CA ILE A 42 13.10 0.53 -6.17
C ILE A 42 12.62 -0.17 -4.90
N GLY A 43 11.34 -0.04 -4.63
CA GLY A 43 10.62 -0.80 -3.61
C GLY A 43 9.29 -1.24 -4.20
N ARG A 44 9.15 -2.54 -4.52
CA ARG A 44 7.94 -3.02 -5.20
C ARG A 44 6.80 -3.13 -4.22
N ASN A 45 6.89 -4.05 -3.27
CA ASN A 45 5.84 -4.29 -2.27
C ASN A 45 6.35 -3.95 -0.86
N GLY A 46 5.50 -3.36 -0.05
CA GLY A 46 5.84 -3.00 1.32
C GLY A 46 5.78 -4.20 2.26
N VAL A 47 4.57 -4.68 2.50
CA VAL A 47 4.31 -5.79 3.43
C VAL A 47 3.57 -6.91 2.72
N ILE A 48 4.04 -8.15 2.87
CA ILE A 48 3.32 -9.36 2.44
C ILE A 48 3.10 -10.25 3.65
N VAL A 49 1.86 -10.59 3.94
CA VAL A 49 1.49 -11.50 5.03
C VAL A 49 0.94 -12.79 4.43
N ASN A 50 1.71 -13.86 4.55
CA ASN A 50 1.33 -15.19 4.09
C ASN A 50 0.85 -16.10 5.22
N GLY A 51 1.22 -15.80 6.46
CA GLY A 51 0.82 -16.58 7.63
C GLY A 51 -0.65 -16.38 8.01
N ASP A 52 -1.24 -17.42 8.59
CA ASP A 52 -2.61 -17.41 9.10
C ASP A 52 -2.69 -16.82 10.52
N ASN A 53 -3.85 -16.32 10.91
CA ASN A 53 -4.10 -15.75 12.23
C ASN A 53 -3.13 -14.62 12.61
N VAL A 54 -2.69 -13.83 11.65
CA VAL A 54 -1.83 -12.66 11.88
C VAL A 54 -2.69 -11.45 12.19
N THR A 55 -2.31 -10.70 13.20
CA THR A 55 -2.95 -9.43 13.56
C THR A 55 -1.96 -8.28 13.43
N ALA A 56 -2.37 -7.22 12.75
CA ALA A 56 -1.62 -5.97 12.70
C ALA A 56 -2.38 -4.85 13.42
N THR A 57 -1.69 -4.09 14.25
CA THR A 57 -2.24 -2.91 14.92
C THR A 57 -1.37 -1.69 14.64
N GLY A 58 -1.96 -0.60 14.16
CA GLY A 58 -1.21 0.61 13.81
C GLY A 58 -0.16 0.33 12.74
N LEU A 59 -0.56 -0.26 11.62
CA LEU A 59 0.32 -0.58 10.50
C LEU A 59 0.32 0.54 9.47
N PHE A 60 1.48 1.14 9.24
CA PHE A 60 1.70 2.17 8.23
C PHE A 60 2.61 1.62 7.14
N VAL A 61 2.14 1.63 5.88
CA VAL A 61 2.94 1.13 4.74
C VAL A 61 2.82 2.11 3.60
N GLU A 62 3.95 2.67 3.16
CA GLU A 62 3.90 3.87 2.31
C GLU A 62 4.88 3.85 1.15
N HIS A 63 4.44 4.44 0.04
CA HIS A 63 5.22 4.82 -1.15
C HIS A 63 5.81 3.67 -1.97
N PHE A 64 5.37 2.43 -1.78
CA PHE A 64 5.83 1.33 -2.61
C PHE A 64 5.22 1.39 -4.02
N GLN A 65 5.97 0.89 -4.98
CA GLN A 65 5.66 1.06 -6.41
C GLN A 65 4.56 0.13 -6.91
N GLU A 66 4.35 -0.99 -6.24
CA GLU A 66 3.27 -1.94 -6.48
C GLU A 66 2.34 -1.96 -5.24
N TYR A 67 1.75 -3.09 -4.89
CA TYR A 67 0.92 -3.16 -3.69
C TYR A 67 1.72 -2.81 -2.42
N ASN A 68 1.21 -1.85 -1.66
CA ASN A 68 1.86 -1.51 -0.41
C ASN A 68 1.69 -2.62 0.62
N THR A 69 0.49 -3.20 0.72
CA THR A 69 0.24 -4.37 1.57
C THR A 69 -0.51 -5.44 0.78
N ILE A 70 -0.05 -6.69 0.87
CA ILE A 70 -0.73 -7.88 0.36
C ILE A 70 -0.99 -8.82 1.53
N TRP A 71 -2.23 -9.25 1.69
CA TRP A 71 -2.62 -10.19 2.74
C TRP A 71 -3.12 -11.50 2.13
N ASN A 72 -2.33 -12.54 2.24
CA ASN A 72 -2.58 -13.87 1.67
C ASN A 72 -3.04 -14.89 2.73
N GLY A 73 -2.78 -14.62 4.01
CA GLY A 73 -3.13 -15.52 5.09
C GLY A 73 -4.61 -15.45 5.49
N GLU A 74 -5.14 -16.57 5.96
CA GLU A 74 -6.51 -16.66 6.46
C GLU A 74 -6.64 -16.09 7.88
N ASN A 75 -7.85 -15.68 8.23
CA ASN A 75 -8.19 -15.19 9.55
C ASN A 75 -7.29 -14.03 10.02
N GLY A 76 -6.87 -13.21 9.07
CA GLY A 76 -6.09 -12.01 9.34
C GLY A 76 -6.93 -10.88 9.88
N ALA A 77 -6.30 -9.98 10.65
CA ALA A 77 -6.93 -8.76 11.11
C ALA A 77 -5.95 -7.58 11.06
N THR A 78 -6.43 -6.44 10.55
CA THR A 78 -5.72 -5.17 10.62
C THR A 78 -6.58 -4.13 11.32
N ILE A 79 -6.03 -3.48 12.33
CA ILE A 79 -6.69 -2.44 13.12
C ILE A 79 -5.87 -1.18 13.04
N LEU A 80 -6.43 -0.15 12.43
CA LEU A 80 -5.76 1.09 12.08
C LEU A 80 -4.64 0.88 11.05
N TYR A 81 -5.01 1.05 9.79
CA TYR A 81 -4.09 1.04 8.66
C TYR A 81 -3.95 2.43 8.05
N GLN A 82 -2.73 2.83 7.75
CA GLN A 82 -2.47 4.08 7.05
C GLN A 82 -1.51 3.80 5.88
N ASN A 83 -1.83 4.38 4.74
CA ASN A 83 -1.04 4.25 3.54
C ASN A 83 -1.01 5.57 2.77
N GLU A 84 0.15 5.91 2.27
CA GLU A 84 0.30 6.87 1.19
C GLU A 84 0.85 6.16 -0.04
N LEU A 85 0.19 6.35 -1.17
CA LEU A 85 0.67 5.83 -2.44
C LEU A 85 1.91 6.61 -2.93
N PRO A 86 2.73 6.06 -3.84
CA PRO A 86 3.97 6.71 -4.24
C PRO A 86 3.72 8.08 -4.88
N TYR A 87 4.59 9.05 -4.56
CA TYR A 87 4.52 10.42 -5.07
C TYR A 87 5.20 10.60 -6.43
N ASP A 88 6.02 9.63 -6.84
CA ASP A 88 7.01 9.76 -7.89
C ASP A 88 6.80 8.92 -9.16
N PRO A 89 5.61 8.35 -9.46
CA PRO A 89 5.41 7.71 -10.76
C PRO A 89 5.66 8.71 -11.89
N PRO A 90 6.52 8.41 -12.86
CA PRO A 90 6.82 9.36 -13.92
C PRO A 90 5.69 9.49 -14.94
N THR A 91 5.04 8.40 -15.27
CA THR A 91 3.86 8.38 -16.17
C THR A 91 2.84 7.34 -15.69
N GLN A 92 1.60 7.43 -16.19
CA GLN A 92 0.59 6.41 -15.93
C GLN A 92 1.03 5.02 -16.44
N ALA A 93 1.70 4.97 -17.58
CA ALA A 93 2.20 3.71 -18.16
C ALA A 93 3.27 3.03 -17.30
N ASP A 94 4.02 3.81 -16.50
CA ASP A 94 5.00 3.26 -15.56
C ASP A 94 4.35 2.75 -14.26
N TRP A 95 3.09 3.11 -14.02
CA TRP A 95 2.39 2.77 -12.80
C TRP A 95 0.98 2.27 -13.08
N MET A 96 0.93 1.07 -13.64
CA MET A 96 -0.29 0.31 -13.91
C MET A 96 0.02 -1.19 -14.04
N HIS A 97 -0.98 -2.03 -13.95
CA HIS A 97 -0.88 -3.48 -14.12
C HIS A 97 -2.17 -4.03 -14.73
N ASP A 98 -2.05 -5.00 -15.62
CA ASP A 98 -3.17 -5.73 -16.21
C ASP A 98 -4.31 -4.84 -16.75
N GLY A 99 -3.97 -3.63 -17.18
CA GLY A 99 -4.94 -2.65 -17.68
C GLY A 99 -5.59 -1.78 -16.60
N VAL A 100 -5.23 -1.97 -15.32
CA VAL A 100 -5.70 -1.18 -14.17
C VAL A 100 -4.72 -0.05 -13.88
N GLU A 101 -5.21 1.16 -13.70
CA GLU A 101 -4.39 2.31 -13.36
C GLU A 101 -4.01 2.31 -11.88
N GLY A 102 -2.70 2.34 -11.62
CA GLY A 102 -2.14 2.31 -10.28
C GLY A 102 -2.14 0.93 -9.63
N TRP A 103 -1.88 0.90 -8.33
CA TRP A 103 -1.85 -0.28 -7.47
C TRP A 103 -2.52 0.08 -6.15
N ALA A 104 -3.33 -0.83 -5.61
CA ALA A 104 -4.00 -0.57 -4.34
C ALA A 104 -3.00 -0.46 -3.18
N GLY A 105 -3.33 0.38 -2.20
CA GLY A 105 -2.58 0.48 -0.96
C GLY A 105 -2.70 -0.78 -0.10
N TYR A 106 -3.83 -1.47 -0.19
CA TYR A 106 -4.10 -2.70 0.56
C TYR A 106 -4.85 -3.70 -0.31
N LYS A 107 -4.27 -4.90 -0.45
CA LYS A 107 -4.90 -6.00 -1.18
C LYS A 107 -5.07 -7.22 -0.28
N VAL A 108 -6.29 -7.72 -0.18
CA VAL A 108 -6.58 -9.06 0.33
C VAL A 108 -6.50 -10.03 -0.84
N GLY A 109 -5.74 -11.10 -0.72
CA GLY A 109 -5.54 -12.08 -1.78
C GLY A 109 -6.84 -12.77 -2.20
N ASP A 110 -6.99 -13.06 -3.47
CA ASP A 110 -8.25 -13.57 -4.05
C ASP A 110 -8.68 -14.93 -3.47
N GLN A 111 -7.73 -15.69 -2.90
CA GLN A 111 -7.97 -16.97 -2.23
C GLN A 111 -8.43 -16.83 -0.78
N VAL A 112 -8.26 -15.66 -0.15
CA VAL A 112 -8.55 -15.43 1.27
C VAL A 112 -10.07 -15.36 1.50
N ARG A 113 -10.56 -16.16 2.41
CA ARG A 113 -11.99 -16.26 2.72
C ARG A 113 -12.39 -15.47 3.95
N THR A 114 -11.43 -15.24 4.85
CA THR A 114 -11.68 -14.56 6.12
C THR A 114 -10.58 -13.53 6.39
N HIS A 115 -10.96 -12.28 6.39
CA HIS A 115 -10.09 -11.16 6.72
C HIS A 115 -10.90 -10.01 7.32
N LYS A 116 -10.29 -9.22 8.19
CA LYS A 116 -10.90 -8.03 8.77
C LYS A 116 -9.94 -6.86 8.74
N LEU A 117 -10.42 -5.72 8.28
CA LEU A 117 -9.72 -4.45 8.42
C LEU A 117 -10.68 -3.44 9.04
N TYR A 118 -10.25 -2.81 10.13
CA TYR A 118 -10.99 -1.78 10.84
C TYR A 118 -10.20 -0.47 10.88
N GLY A 119 -10.77 0.58 10.32
CA GLY A 119 -10.15 1.89 10.28
C GLY A 119 -8.93 1.93 9.35
N GLY A 120 -9.14 2.11 8.06
CA GLY A 120 -8.08 2.18 7.07
C GLY A 120 -8.15 3.43 6.21
N GLY A 121 -6.99 4.07 5.95
CA GLY A 121 -6.86 5.19 5.03
C GLY A 121 -5.81 4.90 3.96
N VAL A 122 -6.18 5.07 2.69
CA VAL A 122 -5.26 5.09 1.56
C VAL A 122 -5.31 6.47 0.92
N TYR A 123 -4.18 7.15 0.88
CA TYR A 123 -4.07 8.51 0.40
C TYR A 123 -3.28 8.58 -0.90
N VAL A 124 -3.82 9.33 -1.86
CA VAL A 124 -3.22 9.56 -3.17
C VAL A 124 -2.68 10.98 -3.22
N PHE A 125 -1.41 11.12 -3.54
CA PHE A 125 -0.80 12.41 -3.81
C PHE A 125 0.24 12.30 -4.92
N ASN A 126 -0.20 12.33 -6.15
CA ASN A 126 0.68 12.28 -7.34
C ASN A 126 1.36 13.63 -7.55
N ARG A 127 2.20 14.02 -6.60
CA ARG A 127 2.81 15.35 -6.48
C ARG A 127 3.55 15.77 -7.75
N ASN A 128 4.28 14.84 -8.35
CA ASN A 128 5.11 15.14 -9.50
C ASN A 128 4.36 15.10 -10.82
N ASN A 129 3.28 14.33 -10.89
CA ASN A 129 2.44 14.22 -12.07
C ASN A 129 0.97 14.08 -11.68
N PRO A 130 0.26 15.21 -11.50
CA PRO A 130 -1.16 15.20 -11.07
C PRO A 130 -2.13 14.56 -12.06
N SER A 131 -1.68 14.21 -13.27
CA SER A 131 -2.51 13.51 -14.26
C SER A 131 -2.57 12.01 -14.07
N ILE A 132 -1.80 11.45 -13.13
CA ILE A 132 -1.80 10.03 -12.80
C ILE A 132 -3.01 9.72 -11.92
N HIS A 133 -3.65 8.61 -12.22
CA HIS A 133 -4.83 8.12 -11.52
C HIS A 133 -4.56 6.76 -10.87
N THR A 134 -5.37 6.45 -9.88
CA THR A 134 -5.42 5.16 -9.20
C THR A 134 -6.87 4.73 -9.13
N GLU A 135 -7.17 3.54 -9.64
CA GLU A 135 -8.54 3.03 -9.64
C GLU A 135 -8.97 2.53 -8.25
N ASN A 136 -8.06 1.87 -7.53
CA ASN A 136 -8.38 1.21 -6.27
C ASN A 136 -7.44 1.65 -5.14
N GLY A 137 -8.00 2.06 -4.00
CA GLY A 137 -7.24 2.21 -2.77
C GLY A 137 -7.14 0.88 -2.00
N PHE A 138 -8.21 0.12 -2.05
CA PHE A 138 -8.34 -1.21 -1.44
C PHE A 138 -8.85 -2.22 -2.46
N GLU A 139 -8.34 -3.44 -2.38
CA GLU A 139 -8.83 -4.58 -3.16
C GLU A 139 -9.11 -5.76 -2.21
N ASP A 140 -10.29 -6.33 -2.30
CA ASP A 140 -10.65 -7.52 -1.56
C ASP A 140 -11.47 -8.49 -2.42
N PRO A 141 -11.41 -9.79 -2.14
CA PRO A 141 -12.32 -10.71 -2.77
C PRO A 141 -13.72 -10.44 -2.23
N ALA A 142 -14.72 -10.27 -3.08
CA ALA A 142 -16.11 -10.01 -2.69
C ALA A 142 -16.75 -11.23 -2.01
N LEU A 143 -16.18 -11.67 -0.89
CA LEU A 143 -16.58 -12.84 -0.13
C LEU A 143 -17.18 -12.42 1.22
N PRO A 144 -18.19 -13.16 1.74
CA PRO A 144 -18.88 -12.79 2.98
C PRO A 144 -17.98 -12.71 4.24
N GLY A 145 -16.82 -13.32 4.21
CA GLY A 145 -15.89 -13.33 5.34
C GLY A 145 -14.75 -12.30 5.26
N ALA A 146 -14.63 -11.59 4.15
CA ALA A 146 -13.70 -10.48 4.01
C ALA A 146 -14.46 -9.18 4.32
N HIS A 147 -14.05 -8.47 5.36
CA HIS A 147 -14.70 -7.25 5.82
C HIS A 147 -13.69 -6.11 5.97
N LEU A 148 -13.86 -5.10 5.13
CA LEU A 148 -13.19 -3.82 5.26
C LEU A 148 -14.21 -2.82 5.81
N GLN A 149 -14.01 -2.37 7.04
CA GLN A 149 -14.92 -1.49 7.74
C GLN A 149 -14.24 -0.17 8.10
N ASP A 150 -14.96 0.93 7.92
CA ASP A 150 -14.47 2.28 8.19
C ASP A 150 -13.18 2.59 7.41
N VAL A 151 -13.15 2.19 6.13
CA VAL A 151 -12.04 2.47 5.23
C VAL A 151 -12.36 3.68 4.34
N MET A 152 -11.32 4.43 4.01
CA MET A 152 -11.42 5.59 3.14
C MET A 152 -10.28 5.67 2.14
N THR A 153 -10.56 6.17 0.97
CA THR A 153 -9.55 6.69 0.05
C THR A 153 -9.63 8.20 0.07
N GLY A 154 -8.50 8.84 0.19
CA GLY A 154 -8.41 10.29 0.23
C GLY A 154 -7.33 10.79 -0.70
N ASN A 155 -7.56 11.97 -1.20
CA ASN A 155 -6.54 12.68 -1.92
C ASN A 155 -5.63 13.39 -0.91
N GLY A 156 -4.37 13.63 -1.23
CA GLY A 156 -3.41 14.27 -0.37
C GLY A 156 -3.77 15.66 0.04
N PRO A 157 -2.90 16.34 0.76
CA PRO A 157 -3.31 17.53 1.50
C PRO A 157 -3.83 18.65 0.62
N PRO A 158 -4.80 19.42 1.12
CA PRO A 158 -5.31 20.61 0.45
C PRO A 158 -4.20 21.59 0.11
N GLY A 159 -4.26 22.17 -1.05
CA GLY A 159 -3.21 23.06 -1.55
C GLY A 159 -2.09 22.32 -2.27
N THR A 160 -2.05 21.03 -2.08
CA THR A 160 -1.27 20.12 -2.88
C THR A 160 -2.15 19.27 -3.75
N ALA A 161 -3.32 19.53 -3.66
CA ALA A 161 -4.44 19.11 -4.27
C ALA A 161 -4.80 17.91 -4.17
N PRO A 162 -4.82 17.08 -3.86
CA PRO A 162 -5.66 16.16 -4.52
C PRO A 162 -7.01 16.32 -4.14
N GLN A 163 -7.76 15.98 -4.97
CA GLN A 163 -9.14 16.23 -4.85
C GLN A 163 -9.91 14.98 -5.20
#